data_45d406e1a3652cd82a517d045333c5a1
#
_entry.id   45d406e1a3652cd82a517d045333c5a1
#
_cell.length_a   1.000
_cell.length_b   1.000
_cell.length_c   1.000
_cell.angle_alpha   90.00
_cell.angle_beta   90.00
_cell.angle_gamma   90.00
#
_symmetry.space_group_name_H-M   'P 1'
#
loop_
_entity.id
_entity.type
_entity.pdbx_description
1 polymer ?
#
loop_
_entity_poly.entity_id
_entity_poly.type
_entity_poly.pdbx_seq_one_letter_code
_entity_poly.pdbx_strand_id
1 'polypeptide(L)' 'MIEVTRLNGKGLTINSDLIEMIEETPDTVITLTTGKKIIVKENRQMVKNLVK' A
#
# COMPACT_ATOMS: atom_id res chain seq x y z
N MET A 1 -8.47 -5.09 6.53
CA MET A 1 -7.09 -5.58 6.28
C MET A 1 -6.92 -5.90 4.82
N ILE A 2 -5.79 -5.51 4.26
CA ILE A 2 -5.47 -5.86 2.87
C ILE A 2 -4.09 -6.47 2.82
N GLU A 3 -3.85 -7.32 1.81
CA GLU A 3 -2.55 -7.92 1.59
C GLU A 3 -1.90 -7.29 0.36
N VAL A 4 -0.66 -6.83 0.52
CA VAL A 4 0.11 -6.26 -0.57
C VAL A 4 1.48 -6.91 -0.58
N THR A 5 2.25 -6.65 -1.64
CA THR A 5 3.57 -7.25 -1.82
C THR A 5 4.62 -6.15 -1.81
N ARG A 6 5.58 -6.25 -0.90
CA ARG A 6 6.72 -5.32 -0.87
C ARG A 6 7.57 -5.50 -2.13
N LEU A 7 8.39 -4.51 -2.43
CA LEU A 7 9.26 -4.60 -3.60
C LEU A 7 10.21 -5.78 -3.54
N ASN A 8 10.57 -6.22 -2.34
CA ASN A 8 11.46 -7.39 -2.18
C ASN A 8 10.72 -8.71 -2.39
N GLY A 9 9.44 -8.68 -2.73
CA GLY A 9 8.65 -9.87 -3.00
C GLY A 9 7.95 -10.45 -1.79
N LYS A 10 8.12 -9.88 -0.62
CA LYS A 10 7.50 -10.41 0.59
C LYS A 10 6.11 -9.84 0.80
N GLY A 11 5.18 -10.69 1.22
CA GLY A 11 3.82 -10.27 1.50
C GLY A 11 3.74 -9.44 2.77
N LEU A 12 2.74 -8.57 2.81
CA LEU A 12 2.53 -7.68 3.95
C LEU A 12 1.05 -7.45 4.12
N THR A 13 0.56 -7.58 5.35
CA THR A 13 -0.84 -7.28 5.66
C THR A 13 -0.90 -5.91 6.32
N ILE A 14 -1.76 -5.04 5.79
CA ILE A 14 -1.91 -3.68 6.28
C ILE A 14 -3.34 -3.46 6.73
N ASN A 15 -3.49 -2.75 7.86
CA ASN A 15 -4.81 -2.29 8.28
C ASN A 15 -5.20 -1.11 7.36
N SER A 16 -6.17 -1.32 6.50
CA SER A 16 -6.58 -0.32 5.51
C SER A 16 -7.10 0.96 6.17
N ASP A 17 -7.58 0.88 7.40
CA ASP A 17 -8.05 2.07 8.11
C ASP A 17 -6.90 3.03 8.45
N LEU A 18 -5.67 2.57 8.41
CA LEU A 18 -4.50 3.39 8.69
C LEU A 18 -3.90 4.03 7.45
N ILE A 19 -4.44 3.74 6.28
CA ILE A 19 -3.92 4.31 5.03
C ILE A 19 -4.38 5.74 4.89
N GLU A 20 -3.42 6.67 4.81
CA GLU A 20 -3.71 8.08 4.62
C GLU A 20 -3.75 8.43 3.13
N MET A 21 -2.74 7.96 2.37
CA MET A 21 -2.71 8.28 0.95
C MET A 21 -1.96 7.20 0.19
N ILE A 22 -2.30 7.05 -1.08
CA ILE A 22 -1.67 6.12 -1.99
C ILE A 22 -1.19 6.90 -3.20
N GLU A 23 0.12 6.82 -3.49
CA GLU A 23 0.72 7.52 -4.61
C GLU A 23 1.41 6.54 -5.54
N GLU A 24 1.50 6.88 -6.81
CA GLU A 24 2.17 6.02 -7.79
C GLU A 24 3.05 6.88 -8.69
N THR A 25 4.27 7.20 -8.23
CA THR A 25 5.21 8.04 -8.97
C THR A 25 6.63 7.80 -8.46
N PRO A 26 7.44 6.98 -9.08
CA PRO A 26 7.12 5.98 -10.11
C PRO A 26 6.55 4.70 -9.51
N ASP A 27 6.78 4.41 -8.24
CA ASP A 27 6.30 3.21 -7.57
C ASP A 27 5.09 3.53 -6.71
N THR A 28 4.31 2.50 -6.41
CA THR A 28 3.16 2.66 -5.52
C THR A 28 3.63 2.80 -4.09
N VAL A 29 3.37 3.95 -3.50
CA VAL A 29 3.74 4.25 -2.12
C VAL A 29 2.47 4.41 -1.30
N ILE A 30 2.36 3.63 -0.24
CA ILE A 30 1.24 3.72 0.70
C ILE A 30 1.74 4.44 1.95
N THR A 31 1.12 5.59 2.25
CA THR A 31 1.45 6.37 3.43
C THR A 31 0.43 6.08 4.51
N LEU A 32 0.89 5.67 5.67
CA LEU A 32 0.02 5.39 6.80
C LEU A 32 -0.11 6.62 7.69
N THR A 33 -1.20 6.68 8.46
CA THR A 33 -1.45 7.80 9.37
C THR A 33 -0.37 7.92 10.45
N THR A 34 0.38 6.84 10.69
CA THR A 34 1.51 6.86 11.61
C THR A 34 2.74 7.54 11.04
N GLY A 35 2.69 7.93 9.77
CA GLY A 35 3.83 8.55 9.08
C GLY A 35 4.70 7.56 8.33
N LYS A 36 4.43 6.27 8.47
CA LYS A 36 5.20 5.24 7.79
C LYS A 36 4.83 5.19 6.31
N LYS A 37 5.84 4.99 5.46
CA LYS A 37 5.62 4.83 4.01
C LYS A 37 6.09 3.46 3.58
N ILE A 38 5.28 2.81 2.77
CA ILE A 38 5.54 1.45 2.30
C ILE A 38 5.45 1.43 0.78
N ILE A 39 6.48 0.88 0.12
CA ILE A 39 6.49 0.75 -1.34
C ILE A 39 6.08 -0.67 -1.69
N VAL A 40 5.08 -0.80 -2.56
CA VAL A 40 4.52 -2.10 -2.92
C VAL A 40 4.54 -2.31 -4.43
N LYS A 41 4.40 -3.57 -4.85
CA LYS A 41 4.39 -3.94 -6.26
C LYS A 41 3.04 -3.71 -6.92
N GLU A 42 1.95 -3.80 -6.16
CA GLU A 42 0.62 -3.57 -6.69
C GLU A 42 0.51 -2.12 -7.16
N ASN A 43 -0.20 -1.89 -8.27
CA ASN A 43 -0.40 -0.51 -8.73
C ASN A 43 -1.47 0.15 -7.87
N ARG A 44 -1.59 1.48 -8.02
CA ARG A 44 -2.51 2.26 -7.21
C ARG A 44 -3.95 1.76 -7.32
N GLN A 45 -4.38 1.40 -8.54
CA GLN A 45 -5.75 0.95 -8.75
C GLN A 45 -6.00 -0.39 -8.05
N MET A 46 -5.00 -1.30 -8.07
CA MET A 46 -5.15 -2.58 -7.39
C MET A 46 -5.28 -2.38 -5.88
N VAL A 47 -4.48 -1.49 -5.31
CA VAL A 47 -4.58 -1.22 -3.87
C VAL A 47 -5.94 -0.63 -3.54
N LYS A 48 -6.43 0.29 -4.37
CA LYS A 48 -7.76 0.88 -4.16
C LYS A 48 -8.86 -0.17 -4.21
N ASN A 49 -8.72 -1.17 -5.07
CA ASN A 49 -9.70 -2.25 -5.17
C ASN A 49 -9.68 -3.15 -3.93
N LEU A 50 -8.52 -3.30 -3.30
CA LEU A 50 -8.40 -4.10 -2.08
C LEU A 50 -9.04 -3.40 -0.89
N VAL A 51 -8.98 -2.08 -0.88
CA VAL A 51 -9.59 -1.25 0.17
C VAL A 51 -11.03 -0.97 -0.23
N LYS A 52 -11.97 -1.61 0.42
CA LYS A 52 -13.39 -1.46 0.10
C LYS A 52 -14.16 -0.74 1.18
#